data_2af6fad1d289885d57ea4fe3a82993f8
#
_entry.id   2af6fad1d289885d57ea4fe3a82993f8
#
_cell.length_a   1.000
_cell.length_b   1.000
_cell.length_c   1.000
_cell.angle_alpha   90.00
_cell.angle_beta   90.00
_cell.angle_gamma   90.00
#
_symmetry.space_group_name_H-M   'P 1'
#
loop_
_entity.id
_entity.type
_entity.pdbx_description
1 polymer ?
#
loop_
_entity_poly.entity_id
_entity_poly.type
_entity_poly.pdbx_seq_one_letter_code
_entity_poly.pdbx_strand_id
1 'polypeptide(L)'
;MKRFYLLSVISLFSAGISAQEITGGERTLSADSIITSDARLDSIYQSLPEVMITGERPVVKASQGKLVYDLPRLIRDLPVDNAYDAVKELPGVTEMNGGLQLAGQGVTVILNGKVTTLSVEQLYTLLRSIPASRIEKAEVMYNAPARYQVRGALINVQLKQTADGPSSWQGELYGKYNQKHYEGFEERASLLYNGNKFSTDFLYSHKHGRTYTTTDKDAMHALADGSVYPMATDEVRRARSHTHSFRVGADYTIAKDHQLSFVYNGNYTTSHNRMNINGSQQSATLSNSTDWLHNGRLDYSTPFGMKAGVEFTYYRSPSDQLLNSRLLENDELDFFTQDCQRINRWKMFLAQEHSLGKGWGLNYGIVYTTGIDNSYQYYYDPETGEQLGDENTTSLAAGDNSAGNFTNMKSRKREETLNIYAGFSKSFGDKLSLDASLAVERYKTPVWNRGIGIPPST
;
A
#
# COMPACT_ATOMS: atom_id res chain seq x y z
N MET A 1 30.67 9.55 -16.32
CA MET A 1 30.01 8.92 -17.48
C MET A 1 28.53 8.77 -17.19
N LYS A 2 27.72 9.47 -18.01
CA LYS A 2 26.25 9.42 -17.85
C LYS A 2 25.75 8.11 -18.46
N ARG A 3 25.37 7.15 -17.64
CA ARG A 3 24.74 5.91 -18.12
C ARG A 3 23.24 6.14 -18.27
N PHE A 4 22.77 6.14 -19.51
CA PHE A 4 21.36 6.04 -19.85
C PHE A 4 21.00 4.55 -19.82
N TYR A 5 20.10 4.15 -18.94
CA TYR A 5 19.51 2.83 -19.01
C TYR A 5 18.23 2.94 -19.83
N LEU A 6 18.28 2.45 -21.06
CA LEU A 6 17.12 2.23 -21.91
C LEU A 6 16.50 0.90 -21.48
N LEU A 7 15.50 0.93 -20.63
CA LEU A 7 14.72 -0.24 -20.28
C LEU A 7 13.46 -0.26 -21.15
N SER A 8 13.56 -0.92 -22.31
CA SER A 8 12.40 -1.28 -23.11
C SER A 8 11.69 -2.47 -22.45
N VAL A 9 10.59 -2.22 -21.79
CA VAL A 9 9.64 -3.27 -21.38
C VAL A 9 8.60 -3.37 -22.48
N ILE A 10 8.81 -4.27 -23.42
CA ILE A 10 7.78 -4.71 -24.35
C ILE A 10 6.87 -5.66 -23.55
N SER A 11 5.75 -5.14 -23.09
CA SER A 11 4.69 -6.00 -22.52
C SER A 11 3.96 -6.69 -23.69
N LEU A 12 4.40 -7.89 -24.00
CA LEU A 12 3.77 -8.77 -24.98
C LEU A 12 2.50 -9.38 -24.37
N PHE A 13 1.39 -9.10 -25.03
CA PHE A 13 0.13 -9.83 -25.00
C PHE A 13 -0.47 -10.22 -23.65
N SER A 14 -1.44 -9.44 -23.19
CA SER A 14 -2.53 -9.97 -22.38
C SER A 14 -3.72 -10.28 -23.30
N ALA A 15 -3.79 -11.48 -23.82
CA ALA A 15 -4.99 -12.01 -24.43
C ALA A 15 -5.96 -12.36 -23.29
N GLY A 16 -6.91 -11.49 -23.02
CA GLY A 16 -8.04 -11.82 -22.14
C GLY A 16 -8.92 -12.85 -22.81
N ILE A 17 -8.89 -14.08 -22.34
CA ILE A 17 -9.85 -15.12 -22.73
C ILE A 17 -11.17 -14.75 -22.08
N SER A 18 -12.11 -14.24 -22.88
CA SER A 18 -13.49 -14.07 -22.44
C SER A 18 -14.14 -15.45 -22.34
N ALA A 19 -14.63 -15.80 -21.16
CA ALA A 19 -15.46 -16.97 -20.97
C ALA A 19 -16.68 -16.89 -21.90
N GLN A 20 -16.87 -17.92 -22.70
CA GLN A 20 -17.96 -18.03 -23.65
C GLN A 20 -19.26 -18.21 -22.85
N GLU A 21 -20.14 -17.22 -22.90
CA GLU A 21 -21.55 -17.41 -22.54
C GLU A 21 -22.16 -18.41 -23.53
N ILE A 22 -22.62 -19.55 -23.02
CA ILE A 22 -23.45 -20.47 -23.77
C ILE A 22 -24.80 -19.80 -23.96
N THR A 23 -24.98 -19.12 -25.07
CA THR A 23 -26.29 -18.70 -25.54
C THR A 23 -27.06 -19.94 -26.00
N GLY A 24 -27.99 -20.36 -25.15
CA GLY A 24 -28.99 -21.32 -25.54
C GLY A 24 -29.74 -20.81 -26.78
N GLY A 25 -29.70 -21.60 -27.87
CA GLY A 25 -30.33 -21.25 -29.12
C GLY A 25 -31.84 -21.08 -28.94
N GLU A 26 -32.34 -19.90 -29.19
CA GLU A 26 -33.76 -19.67 -29.47
C GLU A 26 -34.11 -20.39 -30.78
N ARG A 27 -34.79 -21.51 -30.65
CA ARG A 27 -35.57 -22.03 -31.76
C ARG A 27 -36.82 -21.18 -31.93
N THR A 28 -36.79 -20.27 -32.86
CA THR A 28 -38.02 -19.66 -33.38
C THR A 28 -38.87 -20.73 -34.04
N LEU A 29 -39.88 -21.23 -33.35
CA LEU A 29 -40.98 -21.92 -33.93
C LEU A 29 -41.91 -20.85 -34.53
N SER A 30 -42.00 -20.81 -35.84
CA SER A 30 -43.00 -20.02 -36.55
C SER A 30 -44.39 -20.55 -36.16
N ALA A 31 -45.15 -19.73 -35.45
CA ALA A 31 -46.54 -19.99 -35.17
C ALA A 31 -47.40 -19.44 -36.34
N ASP A 32 -47.59 -20.28 -37.33
CA ASP A 32 -48.73 -20.11 -38.23
C ASP A 32 -49.71 -21.26 -38.00
N SER A 33 -50.96 -20.85 -37.78
CA SER A 33 -52.16 -21.64 -37.67
C SER A 33 -52.33 -22.51 -36.41
N ILE A 34 -53.10 -21.99 -35.45
CA ILE A 34 -54.42 -22.57 -35.07
C ILE A 34 -55.08 -21.50 -34.17
N ILE A 35 -56.01 -20.73 -34.77
CA ILE A 35 -56.98 -19.94 -33.98
C ILE A 35 -58.09 -20.92 -33.58
N THR A 36 -58.04 -21.39 -32.35
CA THR A 36 -59.24 -21.89 -31.68
C THR A 36 -59.39 -21.14 -30.37
N SER A 37 -60.39 -20.29 -30.36
CA SER A 37 -60.88 -19.54 -29.22
C SER A 37 -61.29 -20.49 -28.08
N ASP A 38 -60.40 -20.66 -27.13
CA ASP A 38 -60.76 -21.35 -25.90
C ASP A 38 -60.49 -20.41 -24.71
N ALA A 39 -61.57 -19.80 -24.21
CA ALA A 39 -61.58 -18.88 -23.09
C ALA A 39 -60.99 -19.48 -21.77
N ARG A 40 -60.68 -20.77 -21.80
CA ARG A 40 -59.99 -21.46 -20.69
C ARG A 40 -58.46 -21.26 -20.72
N LEU A 41 -57.87 -20.98 -21.89
CA LEU A 41 -56.42 -20.75 -21.99
C LEU A 41 -56.04 -19.37 -21.46
N ASP A 42 -56.88 -18.35 -21.68
CA ASP A 42 -56.64 -17.01 -21.16
C ASP A 42 -56.63 -16.94 -19.64
N SER A 43 -57.43 -17.79 -18.96
CA SER A 43 -57.43 -17.82 -17.48
C SER A 43 -56.20 -18.51 -16.90
N ILE A 44 -55.52 -19.39 -17.66
CA ILE A 44 -54.28 -20.04 -17.24
C ILE A 44 -53.10 -19.11 -17.43
N TYR A 45 -53.08 -18.25 -18.45
CA TYR A 45 -52.03 -17.26 -18.66
C TYR A 45 -52.05 -16.15 -17.59
N GLN A 46 -53.23 -15.80 -17.04
CA GLN A 46 -53.37 -14.82 -15.98
C GLN A 46 -52.95 -15.36 -14.58
N SER A 47 -52.80 -16.66 -14.43
CA SER A 47 -52.46 -17.28 -13.15
C SER A 47 -51.00 -17.76 -13.05
N LEU A 48 -50.18 -17.54 -14.07
CA LEU A 48 -48.76 -17.84 -13.96
C LEU A 48 -48.10 -16.77 -13.11
N PRO A 49 -47.47 -17.11 -11.99
CA PRO A 49 -46.71 -16.12 -11.22
C PRO A 49 -45.64 -15.52 -12.13
N GLU A 50 -45.57 -14.21 -12.13
CA GLU A 50 -44.52 -13.47 -12.83
C GLU A 50 -43.18 -14.01 -12.32
N VAL A 51 -42.46 -14.75 -13.13
CA VAL A 51 -41.13 -15.24 -12.78
C VAL A 51 -40.18 -14.05 -12.93
N MET A 52 -40.03 -13.33 -11.85
CA MET A 52 -39.04 -12.26 -11.77
C MET A 52 -37.65 -12.92 -11.78
N ILE A 53 -37.02 -13.01 -12.95
CA ILE A 53 -35.62 -13.42 -13.06
C ILE A 53 -34.78 -12.27 -12.53
N THR A 54 -34.50 -12.27 -11.24
CA THR A 54 -33.48 -11.40 -10.66
C THR A 54 -32.12 -11.92 -11.08
N GLY A 55 -31.62 -11.42 -12.22
CA GLY A 55 -30.25 -11.67 -12.64
C GLY A 55 -29.31 -11.01 -11.65
N GLU A 56 -28.58 -11.80 -10.88
CA GLU A 56 -27.51 -11.25 -10.03
C GLU A 56 -26.39 -10.70 -10.91
N ARG A 57 -26.00 -9.45 -10.68
CA ARG A 57 -24.83 -8.88 -11.36
C ARG A 57 -23.59 -9.69 -10.99
N PRO A 58 -22.70 -10.03 -11.93
CA PRO A 58 -21.49 -10.76 -11.61
C PRO A 58 -20.61 -9.96 -10.64
N VAL A 59 -20.01 -10.65 -9.66
CA VAL A 59 -19.10 -10.05 -8.67
C VAL A 59 -17.81 -9.55 -9.33
N VAL A 60 -17.44 -10.12 -10.47
CA VAL A 60 -16.24 -9.76 -11.23
C VAL A 60 -16.60 -9.52 -12.69
N LYS A 61 -15.99 -8.49 -13.28
CA LYS A 61 -16.07 -8.19 -14.73
C LYS A 61 -14.67 -7.99 -15.27
N ALA A 62 -14.38 -8.61 -16.42
CA ALA A 62 -13.18 -8.29 -17.19
C ALA A 62 -13.45 -7.05 -18.05
N SER A 63 -12.59 -6.06 -18.00
CA SER A 63 -12.71 -4.83 -18.78
C SER A 63 -11.33 -4.24 -19.06
N GLN A 64 -11.00 -4.01 -20.32
CA GLN A 64 -9.77 -3.32 -20.74
C GLN A 64 -8.49 -3.85 -20.06
N GLY A 65 -8.27 -5.16 -20.05
CA GLY A 65 -7.06 -5.77 -19.46
C GLY A 65 -7.01 -5.80 -17.93
N LYS A 66 -8.10 -5.47 -17.26
CA LYS A 66 -8.25 -5.52 -15.80
C LYS A 66 -9.47 -6.31 -15.37
N LEU A 67 -9.40 -6.92 -14.20
CA LEU A 67 -10.53 -7.52 -13.51
C LEU A 67 -11.11 -6.49 -12.54
N VAL A 68 -12.37 -6.18 -12.69
CA VAL A 68 -13.09 -5.23 -11.83
C VAL A 68 -14.00 -6.03 -10.90
N TYR A 69 -13.68 -5.99 -9.62
CA TYR A 69 -14.44 -6.65 -8.55
C TYR A 69 -15.38 -5.67 -7.86
N ASP A 70 -16.66 -6.04 -7.73
CA ASP A 70 -17.61 -5.40 -6.83
C ASP A 70 -17.26 -5.83 -5.40
N LEU A 71 -16.35 -5.09 -4.78
CA LEU A 71 -15.78 -5.48 -3.50
C LEU A 71 -16.82 -5.51 -2.36
N PRO A 72 -17.77 -4.57 -2.25
CA PRO A 72 -18.86 -4.63 -1.27
C PRO A 72 -19.67 -5.92 -1.34
N ARG A 73 -19.90 -6.45 -2.53
CA ARG A 73 -20.60 -7.74 -2.69
C ARG A 73 -19.72 -8.94 -2.34
N LEU A 74 -18.45 -8.86 -2.70
CA LEU A 74 -17.49 -9.94 -2.41
C LEU A 74 -17.32 -10.15 -0.90
N ILE A 75 -17.30 -9.07 -0.12
CA ILE A 75 -17.05 -9.12 1.33
C ILE A 75 -18.32 -9.09 2.19
N ARG A 76 -19.52 -9.12 1.59
CA ARG A 76 -20.80 -8.92 2.31
C ARG A 76 -20.95 -9.83 3.53
N ASP A 77 -20.61 -11.10 3.38
CA ASP A 77 -20.80 -12.13 4.39
C ASP A 77 -19.49 -12.47 5.14
N LEU A 78 -18.46 -11.65 4.96
CA LEU A 78 -17.15 -11.82 5.59
C LEU A 78 -16.94 -10.79 6.71
N PRO A 79 -16.24 -11.15 7.79
CA PRO A 79 -15.94 -10.24 8.90
C PRO A 79 -14.79 -9.27 8.53
N VAL A 80 -15.05 -8.40 7.56
CA VAL A 80 -14.07 -7.44 7.03
C VAL A 80 -14.42 -6.03 7.49
N ASP A 81 -13.50 -5.40 8.21
CA ASP A 81 -13.72 -4.10 8.84
C ASP A 81 -13.09 -2.93 8.08
N ASN A 82 -12.05 -3.18 7.30
CA ASN A 82 -11.22 -2.13 6.69
C ASN A 82 -10.79 -2.50 5.26
N ALA A 83 -10.23 -1.50 4.54
CA ALA A 83 -9.86 -1.69 3.16
C ALA A 83 -8.68 -2.66 2.96
N TYR A 84 -7.77 -2.78 3.91
CA TYR A 84 -6.66 -3.74 3.83
C TYR A 84 -7.19 -5.18 3.86
N ASP A 85 -8.05 -5.49 4.82
CA ASP A 85 -8.66 -6.81 4.94
C ASP A 85 -9.56 -7.11 3.73
N ALA A 86 -10.29 -6.12 3.23
CA ALA A 86 -11.07 -6.27 2.00
C ALA A 86 -10.22 -6.62 0.76
N VAL A 87 -9.04 -6.04 0.63
CA VAL A 87 -8.12 -6.36 -0.48
C VAL A 87 -7.58 -7.78 -0.37
N LYS A 88 -7.38 -8.32 0.82
CA LYS A 88 -6.94 -9.71 1.02
C LYS A 88 -7.97 -10.74 0.58
N GLU A 89 -9.24 -10.39 0.59
CA GLU A 89 -10.33 -11.27 0.12
C GLU A 89 -10.44 -11.34 -1.42
N LEU A 90 -9.66 -10.53 -2.15
CA LEU A 90 -9.63 -10.61 -3.60
C LEU A 90 -9.02 -11.95 -4.05
N PRO A 91 -9.63 -12.66 -5.03
CA PRO A 91 -9.10 -13.92 -5.53
C PRO A 91 -7.66 -13.81 -6.02
N GLY A 92 -6.80 -14.71 -5.52
CA GLY A 92 -5.38 -14.77 -5.86
C GLY A 92 -4.50 -13.81 -5.05
N VAL A 93 -5.06 -13.02 -4.15
CA VAL A 93 -4.29 -12.19 -3.22
C VAL A 93 -3.94 -13.00 -1.98
N THR A 94 -2.69 -12.95 -1.57
CA THR A 94 -2.17 -13.59 -0.35
C THR A 94 -1.30 -12.62 0.41
N GLU A 95 -1.22 -12.76 1.73
CA GLU A 95 -0.27 -12.02 2.57
C GLU A 95 0.91 -12.92 2.90
N MET A 96 2.12 -12.50 2.54
CA MET A 96 3.34 -13.23 2.83
C MET A 96 4.44 -12.25 3.25
N ASN A 97 5.13 -12.56 4.37
CA ASN A 97 6.22 -11.73 4.92
C ASN A 97 5.81 -10.25 5.14
N GLY A 98 4.56 -10.00 5.54
CA GLY A 98 4.05 -8.66 5.78
C GLY A 98 3.71 -7.86 4.51
N GLY A 99 3.80 -8.48 3.32
CA GLY A 99 3.46 -7.89 2.02
C GLY A 99 2.30 -8.60 1.34
N LEU A 100 1.56 -7.88 0.51
CA LEU A 100 0.53 -8.47 -0.34
C LEU A 100 1.16 -9.00 -1.64
N GLN A 101 0.70 -10.18 -2.05
CA GLN A 101 1.07 -10.81 -3.31
C GLN A 101 -0.17 -11.13 -4.11
N LEU A 102 -0.07 -11.06 -5.43
CA LEU A 102 -1.11 -11.49 -6.37
C LEU A 102 -0.54 -12.63 -7.23
N ALA A 103 -1.14 -13.81 -7.16
CA ALA A 103 -0.67 -15.00 -7.86
C ALA A 103 0.84 -15.29 -7.65
N GLY A 104 1.33 -15.12 -6.41
CA GLY A 104 2.73 -15.35 -6.04
C GLY A 104 3.71 -14.23 -6.40
N GLN A 105 3.24 -13.13 -6.99
CA GLN A 105 4.05 -11.96 -7.31
C GLN A 105 3.73 -10.80 -6.37
N GLY A 106 4.75 -10.03 -5.98
CA GLY A 106 4.54 -8.79 -5.22
C GLY A 106 3.59 -7.85 -5.95
N VAL A 107 2.60 -7.32 -5.23
CA VAL A 107 1.59 -6.43 -5.80
C VAL A 107 1.69 -5.02 -5.23
N THR A 108 1.58 -4.02 -6.11
CA THR A 108 1.42 -2.62 -5.68
C THR A 108 -0.07 -2.31 -5.53
N VAL A 109 -0.44 -1.76 -4.37
CA VAL A 109 -1.80 -1.27 -4.15
C VAL A 109 -1.83 0.24 -4.34
N ILE A 110 -2.86 0.76 -5.02
CA ILE A 110 -3.09 2.19 -5.20
C ILE A 110 -4.53 2.56 -4.84
N LEU A 111 -4.76 3.81 -4.54
CA LEU A 111 -6.08 4.35 -4.20
C LEU A 111 -6.57 5.33 -5.27
N ASN A 112 -7.82 5.14 -5.72
CA ASN A 112 -8.48 6.01 -6.70
C ASN A 112 -7.64 6.28 -7.95
N GLY A 113 -6.92 5.25 -8.44
CA GLY A 113 -6.05 5.34 -9.61
C GLY A 113 -4.77 6.16 -9.41
N LYS A 114 -4.46 6.55 -8.18
CA LYS A 114 -3.35 7.45 -7.86
C LYS A 114 -2.21 6.67 -7.22
N VAL A 115 -1.06 6.63 -7.88
CA VAL A 115 0.18 6.08 -7.31
C VAL A 115 0.73 7.06 -6.30
N THR A 116 0.97 6.61 -5.09
CA THR A 116 1.44 7.44 -3.98
C THR A 116 2.94 7.29 -3.74
N THR A 117 3.53 8.25 -3.03
CA THR A 117 4.92 8.20 -2.55
C THR A 117 5.05 7.55 -1.16
N LEU A 118 3.95 7.06 -0.60
CA LEU A 118 3.96 6.31 0.66
C LEU A 118 4.76 5.00 0.53
N SER A 119 5.43 4.58 1.58
CA SER A 119 5.99 3.23 1.65
C SER A 119 4.87 2.18 1.69
N VAL A 120 5.22 0.93 1.46
CA VAL A 120 4.24 -0.18 1.51
C VAL A 120 3.57 -0.27 2.88
N GLU A 121 4.34 -0.15 3.96
CA GLU A 121 3.84 -0.20 5.33
C GLU A 121 2.93 0.99 5.66
N GLN A 122 3.32 2.19 5.19
CA GLN A 122 2.52 3.40 5.35
C GLN A 122 1.20 3.30 4.60
N LEU A 123 1.23 2.77 3.38
CA LEU A 123 0.02 2.54 2.59
C LEU A 123 -0.89 1.50 3.25
N TYR A 124 -0.33 0.40 3.78
CA TYR A 124 -1.13 -0.59 4.48
C TYR A 124 -1.74 -0.04 5.78
N THR A 125 -1.01 0.81 6.49
CA THR A 125 -1.55 1.52 7.66
C THR A 125 -2.72 2.42 7.26
N LEU A 126 -2.59 3.15 6.14
CA LEU A 126 -3.68 3.94 5.58
C LEU A 126 -4.88 3.06 5.20
N LEU A 127 -4.66 1.94 4.50
CA LEU A 127 -5.75 1.02 4.11
C LEU A 127 -6.47 0.44 5.33
N ARG A 128 -5.75 0.12 6.39
CA ARG A 128 -6.35 -0.36 7.65
C ARG A 128 -7.18 0.71 8.36
N SER A 129 -6.90 1.99 8.13
CA SER A 129 -7.69 3.09 8.68
C SER A 129 -8.97 3.40 7.89
N ILE A 130 -9.06 2.95 6.63
CA ILE A 130 -10.22 3.18 5.77
C ILE A 130 -11.28 2.09 6.03
N PRO A 131 -12.52 2.44 6.43
CA PRO A 131 -13.59 1.46 6.58
C PRO A 131 -13.90 0.71 5.27
N ALA A 132 -14.21 -0.58 5.37
CA ALA A 132 -14.59 -1.39 4.21
C ALA A 132 -15.86 -0.85 3.51
N SER A 133 -16.77 -0.24 4.27
CA SER A 133 -17.99 0.41 3.77
C SER A 133 -17.72 1.55 2.77
N ARG A 134 -16.53 2.14 2.81
CA ARG A 134 -16.09 3.23 1.91
C ARG A 134 -15.59 2.74 0.56
N ILE A 135 -15.41 1.45 0.38
CA ILE A 135 -14.93 0.90 -0.89
C ILE A 135 -16.10 0.80 -1.88
N GLU A 136 -15.88 1.17 -3.13
CA GLU A 136 -16.78 0.95 -4.23
C GLU A 136 -16.44 -0.31 -4.99
N LYS A 137 -15.19 -0.44 -5.42
CA LYS A 137 -14.69 -1.58 -6.21
C LYS A 137 -13.18 -1.69 -6.13
N ALA A 138 -12.65 -2.82 -6.57
CA ALA A 138 -11.23 -3.03 -6.78
C ALA A 138 -10.95 -3.44 -8.23
N GLU A 139 -9.93 -2.84 -8.83
CA GLU A 139 -9.45 -3.19 -10.15
C GLU A 139 -8.11 -3.93 -10.02
N VAL A 140 -8.06 -5.15 -10.51
CA VAL A 140 -6.88 -6.02 -10.44
C VAL A 140 -6.24 -6.10 -11.83
N MET A 141 -4.96 -5.79 -11.90
CA MET A 141 -4.14 -5.82 -13.11
C MET A 141 -2.91 -6.68 -12.85
N TYR A 142 -2.73 -7.76 -13.59
CA TYR A 142 -1.54 -8.62 -13.48
C TYR A 142 -0.29 -7.95 -14.07
N ASN A 143 -0.48 -7.03 -15.04
CA ASN A 143 0.56 -6.16 -15.59
C ASN A 143 0.03 -4.72 -15.58
N ALA A 144 0.66 -3.88 -14.79
CA ALA A 144 0.29 -2.48 -14.70
C ALA A 144 0.70 -1.72 -15.97
N PRO A 145 -0.21 -0.95 -16.60
CA PRO A 145 0.16 -0.04 -17.68
C PRO A 145 1.21 0.99 -17.23
N ALA A 146 2.08 1.44 -18.14
CA ALA A 146 3.18 2.36 -17.84
C ALA A 146 2.74 3.68 -17.18
N ARG A 147 1.51 4.13 -17.44
CA ARG A 147 0.92 5.31 -16.79
C ARG A 147 0.90 5.26 -15.26
N TYR A 148 0.88 4.08 -14.68
CA TYR A 148 0.96 3.89 -13.22
C TYR A 148 2.40 3.87 -12.70
N GLN A 149 3.41 3.76 -13.58
CA GLN A 149 4.84 3.70 -13.20
C GLN A 149 5.15 2.61 -12.17
N VAL A 150 4.38 1.54 -12.22
CA VAL A 150 4.50 0.35 -11.38
C VAL A 150 4.96 -0.81 -12.26
N ARG A 151 5.85 -1.63 -11.74
CA ARG A 151 6.28 -2.88 -12.39
C ARG A 151 5.51 -4.05 -11.79
N GLY A 152 4.98 -4.93 -12.65
CA GLY A 152 4.26 -6.12 -12.22
C GLY A 152 2.79 -5.87 -11.91
N ALA A 153 2.28 -6.57 -10.93
CA ALA A 153 0.86 -6.56 -10.58
C ALA A 153 0.44 -5.29 -9.81
N LEU A 154 -0.81 -4.86 -10.07
CA LEU A 154 -1.39 -3.68 -9.47
C LEU A 154 -2.82 -3.96 -9.01
N ILE A 155 -3.17 -3.51 -7.81
CA ILE A 155 -4.54 -3.45 -7.31
C ILE A 155 -4.91 -1.99 -7.08
N ASN A 156 -5.93 -1.51 -7.80
CA ASN A 156 -6.47 -0.18 -7.62
C ASN A 156 -7.76 -0.26 -6.80
N VAL A 157 -7.72 0.19 -5.56
CA VAL A 157 -8.89 0.29 -4.68
C VAL A 157 -9.58 1.62 -4.97
N GLN A 158 -10.81 1.57 -5.43
CA GLN A 158 -11.63 2.75 -5.65
C GLN A 158 -12.58 2.95 -4.47
N LEU A 159 -12.48 4.12 -3.87
CA LEU A 159 -13.38 4.53 -2.80
C LEU A 159 -14.63 5.15 -3.42
N LYS A 160 -15.75 4.99 -2.74
CA LYS A 160 -17.02 5.62 -3.13
C LYS A 160 -16.81 7.11 -3.30
N GLN A 161 -17.03 7.57 -4.51
CA GLN A 161 -17.08 8.99 -4.87
C GLN A 161 -18.53 9.42 -4.94
N THR A 162 -18.73 10.72 -4.87
CA THR A 162 -20.06 11.31 -4.98
C THR A 162 -20.63 11.07 -6.36
N ALA A 163 -21.79 10.44 -6.41
CA ALA A 163 -22.60 10.47 -7.61
C ALA A 163 -23.35 11.82 -7.71
N ASP A 164 -23.64 12.28 -8.93
CA ASP A 164 -24.52 13.41 -9.19
C ASP A 164 -25.88 13.19 -8.51
N GLY A 165 -26.14 13.93 -7.43
CA GLY A 165 -27.35 13.79 -6.62
C GLY A 165 -27.52 14.97 -5.67
N PRO A 166 -28.65 15.06 -4.94
CA PRO A 166 -28.85 16.09 -3.93
C PRO A 166 -27.74 15.97 -2.86
N SER A 167 -27.40 17.11 -2.25
CA SER A 167 -26.39 17.15 -1.20
C SER A 167 -26.73 16.18 -0.07
N SER A 168 -25.76 15.39 0.34
CA SER A 168 -25.93 14.35 1.36
C SER A 168 -24.78 14.30 2.33
N TRP A 169 -25.08 13.88 3.57
CA TRP A 169 -24.11 13.57 4.58
C TRP A 169 -24.16 12.08 4.92
N GLN A 170 -23.02 11.47 5.06
CA GLN A 170 -22.91 10.10 5.55
C GLN A 170 -21.80 10.03 6.61
N GLY A 171 -22.11 9.45 7.76
CA GLY A 171 -21.16 9.26 8.85
C GLY A 171 -21.12 7.81 9.30
N GLU A 172 -19.98 7.38 9.82
CA GLU A 172 -19.79 6.08 10.42
C GLU A 172 -18.97 6.23 11.70
N LEU A 173 -19.43 5.61 12.78
CA LEU A 173 -18.66 5.43 14.00
C LEU A 173 -18.44 3.93 14.19
N TYR A 174 -17.21 3.56 14.44
CA TYR A 174 -16.80 2.18 14.60
C TYR A 174 -15.99 2.03 15.88
N GLY A 175 -16.26 0.99 16.66
CA GLY A 175 -15.50 0.62 17.83
C GLY A 175 -15.22 -0.87 17.82
N LYS A 176 -13.99 -1.27 18.10
CA LYS A 176 -13.58 -2.66 18.20
C LYS A 176 -12.77 -2.87 19.48
N TYR A 177 -13.18 -3.84 20.24
CA TYR A 177 -12.42 -4.39 21.36
C TYR A 177 -11.88 -5.76 20.98
N ASN A 178 -10.63 -6.02 21.24
CA ASN A 178 -10.07 -7.35 21.14
C ASN A 178 -9.34 -7.72 22.41
N GLN A 179 -9.47 -8.97 22.84
CA GLN A 179 -8.79 -9.54 23.99
C GLN A 179 -7.93 -10.69 23.52
N LYS A 180 -6.61 -10.55 23.73
CA LYS A 180 -5.65 -11.65 23.64
C LYS A 180 -5.03 -11.83 25.04
N HIS A 181 -3.68 -11.81 25.15
CA HIS A 181 -3.03 -11.70 26.47
C HIS A 181 -3.32 -10.34 27.12
N TYR A 182 -3.35 -9.29 26.32
CA TYR A 182 -3.73 -7.92 26.69
C TYR A 182 -4.91 -7.42 25.86
N GLU A 183 -5.55 -6.39 26.35
CA GLU A 183 -6.63 -5.67 25.67
C GLU A 183 -6.11 -4.83 24.49
N GLY A 184 -6.94 -4.66 23.49
CA GLY A 184 -6.73 -3.75 22.38
C GLY A 184 -8.02 -3.05 21.99
N PHE A 185 -7.92 -1.76 21.65
CA PHE A 185 -9.04 -0.92 21.24
C PHE A 185 -8.73 -0.29 19.88
N GLU A 186 -9.77 -0.18 19.06
CA GLU A 186 -9.71 0.54 17.80
C GLU A 186 -11.02 1.32 17.65
N GLU A 187 -10.92 2.63 17.52
CA GLU A 187 -12.03 3.54 17.27
C GLU A 187 -11.82 4.25 15.95
N ARG A 188 -12.88 4.37 15.14
CA ARG A 188 -12.87 5.11 13.90
C ARG A 188 -14.10 6.00 13.79
N ALA A 189 -13.91 7.18 13.23
CA ALA A 189 -14.99 8.07 12.84
C ALA A 189 -14.75 8.50 11.40
N SER A 190 -15.76 8.40 10.55
CA SER A 190 -15.72 8.92 9.20
C SER A 190 -16.93 9.79 8.91
N LEU A 191 -16.71 10.86 8.15
CA LEU A 191 -17.74 11.77 7.68
C LEU A 191 -17.51 12.05 6.20
N LEU A 192 -18.55 11.91 5.41
CA LEU A 192 -18.57 12.21 4.00
C LEU A 192 -19.65 13.25 3.74
N TYR A 193 -19.28 14.32 3.08
CA TYR A 193 -20.22 15.28 2.50
C TYR A 193 -20.15 15.21 0.98
N ASN A 194 -21.31 15.13 0.37
CA ASN A 194 -21.49 15.10 -1.08
C ASN A 194 -22.40 16.25 -1.49
N GLY A 195 -21.91 17.12 -2.36
CA GLY A 195 -22.68 18.21 -2.97
C GLY A 195 -22.38 18.32 -4.47
N ASN A 196 -23.17 19.11 -5.19
CA ASN A 196 -23.09 19.18 -6.66
C ASN A 196 -21.72 19.58 -7.23
N LYS A 197 -20.97 20.43 -6.54
CA LYS A 197 -19.65 20.92 -7.00
C LYS A 197 -18.54 20.63 -6.03
N PHE A 198 -18.87 20.25 -4.81
CA PHE A 198 -17.92 20.04 -3.74
C PHE A 198 -18.27 18.79 -2.96
N SER A 199 -17.29 17.91 -2.80
CA SER A 199 -17.37 16.79 -1.89
C SER A 199 -16.15 16.77 -0.98
N THR A 200 -16.33 16.30 0.25
CA THR A 200 -15.22 16.17 1.20
C THR A 200 -15.42 14.94 2.04
N ASP A 201 -14.32 14.29 2.36
CA ASP A 201 -14.27 13.20 3.32
C ASP A 201 -13.30 13.53 4.45
N PHE A 202 -13.73 13.20 5.65
CA PHE A 202 -12.92 13.21 6.85
C PHE A 202 -12.91 11.81 7.46
N LEU A 203 -11.74 11.36 7.88
CA LEU A 203 -11.58 10.07 8.54
C LEU A 203 -10.55 10.22 9.65
N TYR A 204 -10.90 9.74 10.82
CA TYR A 204 -10.02 9.63 11.96
C TYR A 204 -10.06 8.20 12.49
N SER A 205 -8.91 7.65 12.84
CA SER A 205 -8.83 6.37 13.52
C SER A 205 -7.79 6.44 14.64
N HIS A 206 -8.14 5.88 15.78
CA HIS A 206 -7.23 5.64 16.88
C HIS A 206 -7.18 4.14 17.17
N LYS A 207 -5.97 3.63 17.30
CA LYS A 207 -5.72 2.25 17.67
C LYS A 207 -4.77 2.20 18.85
N HIS A 208 -5.20 1.57 19.92
CA HIS A 208 -4.39 1.24 21.07
C HIS A 208 -4.29 -0.26 21.22
N GLY A 209 -3.09 -0.77 21.45
CA GLY A 209 -2.90 -2.20 21.66
C GLY A 209 -1.65 -2.52 22.46
N ARG A 210 -1.74 -3.61 23.18
CA ARG A 210 -0.63 -4.27 23.85
C ARG A 210 -0.43 -5.64 23.25
N THR A 211 0.81 -6.05 23.05
CA THR A 211 1.16 -7.39 22.58
C THR A 211 2.06 -8.09 23.58
N TYR A 212 1.87 -9.38 23.67
CA TYR A 212 2.72 -10.30 24.42
C TYR A 212 3.10 -11.44 23.50
N THR A 213 4.38 -11.69 23.34
CA THR A 213 4.90 -12.76 22.49
C THR A 213 5.98 -13.50 23.26
N THR A 214 5.93 -14.80 23.24
CA THR A 214 6.99 -15.68 23.71
C THR A 214 7.56 -16.44 22.52
N THR A 215 8.86 -16.64 22.49
CA THR A 215 9.54 -17.40 21.45
C THR A 215 10.65 -18.21 22.10
N ASP A 216 10.55 -19.51 21.98
CA ASP A 216 11.59 -20.45 22.42
C ASP A 216 12.45 -20.78 21.21
N LYS A 217 13.76 -20.64 21.34
CA LYS A 217 14.71 -20.87 20.25
C LYS A 217 15.77 -21.86 20.71
N ASP A 218 15.87 -22.96 19.99
CA ASP A 218 16.97 -23.88 20.06
C ASP A 218 17.80 -23.82 18.79
N ALA A 219 19.07 -23.54 18.89
CA ALA A 219 19.97 -23.39 17.76
C ALA A 219 21.32 -24.10 18.04
N MET A 220 21.95 -24.62 16.99
CA MET A 220 23.30 -25.14 17.01
C MET A 220 24.16 -24.20 16.16
N HIS A 221 25.11 -23.50 16.78
CA HIS A 221 26.06 -22.64 16.09
C HIS A 221 27.35 -23.38 15.82
N ALA A 222 27.71 -23.54 14.54
CA ALA A 222 29.01 -24.03 14.14
C ALA A 222 30.03 -22.90 14.23
N LEU A 223 31.05 -23.06 15.05
CA LEU A 223 32.13 -22.09 15.21
C LEU A 223 33.23 -22.30 14.15
N ALA A 224 34.07 -21.28 13.95
CA ALA A 224 35.11 -21.29 12.94
C ALA A 224 36.18 -22.40 13.17
N ASP A 225 36.33 -22.86 14.39
CA ASP A 225 37.23 -23.96 14.79
C ASP A 225 36.62 -25.38 14.56
N GLY A 226 35.36 -25.43 14.03
CA GLY A 226 34.63 -26.67 13.80
C GLY A 226 33.86 -27.19 15.03
N SER A 227 33.94 -26.54 16.17
CA SER A 227 33.13 -26.87 17.34
C SER A 227 31.66 -26.44 17.14
N VAL A 228 30.75 -27.08 17.88
CA VAL A 228 29.33 -26.76 17.84
C VAL A 228 28.90 -26.24 19.20
N TYR A 229 28.35 -25.04 19.23
CA TYR A 229 27.81 -24.41 20.44
C TYR A 229 26.29 -24.51 20.45
N PRO A 230 25.69 -25.29 21.36
CA PRO A 230 24.23 -25.30 21.51
C PRO A 230 23.75 -24.01 22.21
N MET A 231 22.76 -23.36 21.67
CA MET A 231 22.15 -22.17 22.24
C MET A 231 20.65 -22.39 22.41
N ALA A 232 20.17 -22.31 23.64
CA ALA A 232 18.77 -22.37 23.99
C ALA A 232 18.38 -21.03 24.64
N THR A 233 17.37 -20.35 24.12
CA THR A 233 16.91 -19.04 24.65
C THR A 233 15.41 -18.94 24.66
N ASP A 234 14.88 -18.37 25.73
CA ASP A 234 13.48 -17.98 25.91
C ASP A 234 13.36 -16.46 25.74
N GLU A 235 12.66 -16.00 24.72
CA GLU A 235 12.40 -14.59 24.46
C GLU A 235 10.97 -14.24 24.93
N VAL A 236 10.84 -13.19 25.72
CA VAL A 236 9.58 -12.60 26.12
C VAL A 236 9.53 -11.15 25.67
N ARG A 237 8.62 -10.83 24.75
CA ARG A 237 8.40 -9.50 24.22
C ARG A 237 7.07 -8.94 24.67
N ARG A 238 7.09 -7.72 25.21
CA ARG A 238 5.91 -6.92 25.53
C ARG A 238 6.00 -5.61 24.79
N ALA A 239 4.99 -5.30 23.99
CA ALA A 239 4.92 -4.03 23.29
C ALA A 239 3.59 -3.33 23.56
N ARG A 240 3.62 -2.00 23.58
CA ARG A 240 2.47 -1.12 23.65
C ARG A 240 2.58 -0.08 22.54
N SER A 241 1.51 0.11 21.78
CA SER A 241 1.47 1.11 20.73
C SER A 241 0.17 1.91 20.74
N HIS A 242 0.27 3.17 20.36
CA HIS A 242 -0.84 4.06 20.05
C HIS A 242 -0.64 4.59 18.65
N THR A 243 -1.64 4.44 17.81
CA THR A 243 -1.62 4.95 16.44
C THR A 243 -2.83 5.84 16.22
N HIS A 244 -2.59 7.06 15.76
CA HIS A 244 -3.60 8.00 15.30
C HIS A 244 -3.43 8.19 13.81
N SER A 245 -4.48 7.94 13.04
CA SER A 245 -4.51 8.16 11.60
C SER A 245 -5.63 9.12 11.26
N PHE A 246 -5.37 10.05 10.37
CA PHE A 246 -6.37 10.99 9.89
C PHE A 246 -6.20 11.24 8.40
N ARG A 247 -7.34 11.41 7.74
CA ARG A 247 -7.44 11.70 6.32
C ARG A 247 -8.46 12.82 6.12
N VAL A 248 -8.11 13.74 5.23
CA VAL A 248 -9.03 14.74 4.70
C VAL A 248 -8.93 14.67 3.17
N GLY A 249 -10.05 14.46 2.51
CA GLY A 249 -10.18 14.53 1.07
C GLY A 249 -11.15 15.64 0.69
N ALA A 250 -10.89 16.33 -0.40
CA ALA A 250 -11.79 17.35 -0.96
C ALA A 250 -11.69 17.32 -2.48
N ASP A 251 -12.83 17.22 -3.13
CA ASP A 251 -12.98 17.32 -4.59
C ASP A 251 -13.86 18.51 -4.92
N TYR A 252 -13.39 19.35 -5.84
CA TYR A 252 -14.11 20.53 -6.28
C TYR A 252 -14.20 20.60 -7.80
N THR A 253 -15.42 20.67 -8.31
CA THR A 253 -15.71 20.84 -9.73
C THR A 253 -15.76 22.34 -10.04
N ILE A 254 -14.68 22.88 -10.61
CA ILE A 254 -14.52 24.31 -10.94
C ILE A 254 -15.48 24.68 -12.06
N ALA A 255 -15.51 23.86 -13.13
CA ALA A 255 -16.36 24.02 -14.29
C ALA A 255 -16.72 22.63 -14.83
N LYS A 256 -17.52 22.52 -15.88
CA LYS A 256 -17.87 21.25 -16.49
C LYS A 256 -16.61 20.46 -16.81
N ASP A 257 -16.48 19.26 -16.20
CA ASP A 257 -15.38 18.32 -16.37
C ASP A 257 -13.97 18.85 -15.95
N HIS A 258 -13.91 20.00 -15.23
CA HIS A 258 -12.71 20.51 -14.57
C HIS A 258 -12.76 20.18 -13.08
N GLN A 259 -11.91 19.30 -12.63
CA GLN A 259 -11.90 18.84 -11.24
C GLN A 259 -10.58 19.16 -10.56
N LEU A 260 -10.65 19.72 -9.37
CA LEU A 260 -9.54 19.89 -8.44
C LEU A 260 -9.74 18.92 -7.27
N SER A 261 -8.76 18.09 -7.00
CA SER A 261 -8.80 17.11 -5.90
C SER A 261 -7.66 17.38 -4.94
N PHE A 262 -7.96 17.46 -3.67
CA PHE A 262 -6.99 17.55 -2.59
C PHE A 262 -7.14 16.35 -1.65
N VAL A 263 -6.02 15.76 -1.24
CA VAL A 263 -6.01 14.70 -0.23
C VAL A 263 -4.87 14.96 0.73
N TYR A 264 -5.16 14.87 2.02
CA TYR A 264 -4.16 14.88 3.07
C TYR A 264 -4.33 13.65 3.95
N ASN A 265 -3.22 12.95 4.22
CA ASN A 265 -3.14 11.82 5.13
C ASN A 265 -2.09 12.12 6.19
N GLY A 266 -2.42 11.87 7.44
CA GLY A 266 -1.50 11.96 8.57
C GLY A 266 -1.52 10.69 9.40
N ASN A 267 -0.35 10.35 9.93
CA ASN A 267 -0.22 9.24 10.88
C ASN A 267 0.74 9.63 11.98
N TYR A 268 0.37 9.32 13.21
CA TYR A 268 1.20 9.47 14.39
C TYR A 268 1.16 8.18 15.18
N THR A 269 2.32 7.54 15.36
CA THR A 269 2.45 6.30 16.13
C THR A 269 3.49 6.45 17.21
N THR A 270 3.15 6.06 18.43
CA THR A 270 4.12 5.85 19.51
C THR A 270 4.18 4.36 19.83
N SER A 271 5.39 3.85 20.07
CA SER A 271 5.62 2.47 20.43
C SER A 271 6.61 2.35 21.56
N HIS A 272 6.29 1.54 22.55
CA HIS A 272 7.16 1.13 23.64
C HIS A 272 7.29 -0.37 23.62
N ASN A 273 8.51 -0.87 23.54
CA ASN A 273 8.80 -2.28 23.44
C ASN A 273 9.82 -2.68 24.49
N ARG A 274 9.53 -3.77 25.21
CA ARG A 274 10.44 -4.41 26.13
C ARG A 274 10.60 -5.88 25.73
N MET A 275 11.83 -6.29 25.53
CA MET A 275 12.20 -7.65 25.19
C MET A 275 13.21 -8.15 26.22
N ASN A 276 12.95 -9.33 26.78
CA ASN A 276 13.88 -10.04 27.66
C ASN A 276 14.18 -11.38 27.01
N ILE A 277 15.45 -11.74 26.97
CA ILE A 277 15.96 -13.04 26.52
C ILE A 277 16.64 -13.66 27.72
N ASN A 278 16.34 -14.92 28.01
CA ASN A 278 16.97 -15.74 29.04
C ASN A 278 17.43 -17.07 28.45
N GLY A 279 18.41 -17.69 29.08
CA GLY A 279 18.98 -18.96 28.65
C GLY A 279 20.48 -18.85 28.42
N SER A 280 20.96 -19.39 27.30
CA SER A 280 22.39 -19.33 26.92
C SER A 280 22.89 -17.90 26.70
N GLN A 281 21.96 -16.96 26.42
CA GLN A 281 22.19 -15.51 26.39
C GLN A 281 21.18 -14.85 27.34
N GLN A 282 21.63 -13.86 28.10
CA GLN A 282 20.76 -13.01 28.89
C GLN A 282 20.76 -11.61 28.27
N SER A 283 19.59 -11.08 27.91
CA SER A 283 19.49 -9.74 27.34
C SER A 283 18.19 -9.08 27.75
N ALA A 284 18.26 -7.78 28.00
CA ALA A 284 17.11 -6.90 28.21
C ALA A 284 17.19 -5.73 27.26
N THR A 285 16.14 -5.53 26.46
CA THR A 285 16.04 -4.43 25.51
C THR A 285 14.80 -3.61 25.83
N LEU A 286 14.99 -2.29 25.95
CA LEU A 286 13.92 -1.30 26.03
C LEU A 286 14.02 -0.40 24.80
N SER A 287 12.96 -0.29 24.02
CA SER A 287 12.95 0.62 22.87
C SER A 287 11.69 1.45 22.81
N ASN A 288 11.87 2.71 22.47
CA ASN A 288 10.80 3.67 22.26
C ASN A 288 10.92 4.24 20.86
N SER A 289 9.81 4.37 20.16
CA SER A 289 9.79 5.03 18.86
C SER A 289 8.56 5.91 18.71
N THR A 290 8.72 6.94 17.89
CA THR A 290 7.64 7.86 17.55
C THR A 290 7.70 8.14 16.06
N ASP A 291 6.64 7.78 15.34
CA ASP A 291 6.56 7.94 13.89
C ASP A 291 5.58 9.06 13.54
N TRP A 292 6.03 9.97 12.67
CA TRP A 292 5.22 11.03 12.10
C TRP A 292 5.19 10.90 10.61
N LEU A 293 4.01 10.84 10.02
CA LEU A 293 3.80 10.84 8.58
C LEU A 293 2.82 11.94 8.21
N HIS A 294 3.20 12.76 7.23
CA HIS A 294 2.33 13.73 6.58
C HIS A 294 2.45 13.52 5.07
N ASN A 295 1.33 13.28 4.40
CA ASN A 295 1.27 13.15 2.96
C ASN A 295 0.14 14.03 2.44
N GLY A 296 0.48 14.99 1.60
CA GLY A 296 -0.46 15.92 0.95
C GLY A 296 -0.38 15.78 -0.57
N ARG A 297 -1.51 15.75 -1.25
CA ARG A 297 -1.60 15.64 -2.70
C ARG A 297 -2.67 16.57 -3.25
N LEU A 298 -2.33 17.25 -4.34
CA LEU A 298 -3.22 18.10 -5.12
C LEU A 298 -3.19 17.65 -6.57
N ASP A 299 -4.34 17.33 -7.14
CA ASP A 299 -4.51 16.92 -8.53
C ASP A 299 -5.50 17.85 -9.23
N TYR A 300 -5.24 18.14 -10.49
CA TYR A 300 -6.13 18.85 -11.38
C TYR A 300 -6.36 18.05 -12.66
N SER A 301 -7.61 17.88 -13.05
CA SER A 301 -8.01 17.20 -14.28
C SER A 301 -8.91 18.06 -15.14
N THR A 302 -8.80 17.89 -16.46
CA THR A 302 -9.53 18.67 -17.47
C THR A 302 -10.37 17.77 -18.37
N PRO A 303 -11.41 18.30 -19.05
CA PRO A 303 -12.26 17.54 -19.96
C PRO A 303 -11.53 17.00 -21.19
N PHE A 304 -10.43 17.63 -21.59
CA PHE A 304 -9.63 17.19 -22.74
C PHE A 304 -8.56 16.15 -22.37
N GLY A 305 -8.65 15.56 -21.15
CA GLY A 305 -7.82 14.43 -20.72
C GLY A 305 -6.46 14.80 -20.12
N MET A 306 -6.19 16.10 -19.88
CA MET A 306 -4.98 16.51 -19.17
C MET A 306 -5.17 16.30 -17.66
N LYS A 307 -4.15 15.72 -17.01
CA LYS A 307 -4.06 15.55 -15.56
C LYS A 307 -2.71 16.07 -15.07
N ALA A 308 -2.72 16.95 -14.09
CA ALA A 308 -1.52 17.46 -13.44
C ALA A 308 -1.66 17.30 -11.93
N GLY A 309 -0.54 17.10 -11.24
CA GLY A 309 -0.61 17.02 -9.79
C GLY A 309 0.75 17.12 -9.11
N VAL A 310 0.68 17.41 -7.83
CA VAL A 310 1.83 17.45 -6.93
C VAL A 310 1.51 16.69 -5.65
N GLU A 311 2.46 15.92 -5.18
CA GLU A 311 2.39 15.18 -3.92
C GLU A 311 3.62 15.49 -3.09
N PHE A 312 3.41 15.71 -1.80
CA PHE A 312 4.44 15.89 -0.80
C PHE A 312 4.30 14.84 0.29
N THR A 313 5.42 14.25 0.70
CA THR A 313 5.49 13.34 1.84
C THR A 313 6.60 13.76 2.78
N TYR A 314 6.25 13.91 4.04
CA TYR A 314 7.18 14.08 5.15
C TYR A 314 7.02 12.92 6.11
N TYR A 315 8.15 12.29 6.43
CA TYR A 315 8.23 11.22 7.43
C TYR A 315 9.35 11.51 8.40
N ARG A 316 9.10 11.27 9.69
CA ARG A 316 10.12 11.37 10.74
C ARG A 316 9.88 10.26 11.76
N SER A 317 10.93 9.50 12.07
CA SER A 317 10.91 8.37 13.00
C SER A 317 12.12 8.44 13.93
N PRO A 318 12.07 9.21 15.02
CA PRO A 318 13.05 9.09 16.10
C PRO A 318 12.79 7.82 16.92
N SER A 319 13.85 7.17 17.31
CA SER A 319 13.82 5.97 18.14
C SER A 319 15.00 5.96 19.10
N ASP A 320 14.80 5.42 20.29
CA ASP A 320 15.81 5.16 21.29
C ASP A 320 15.71 3.72 21.78
N GLN A 321 16.87 3.13 22.03
CA GLN A 321 16.98 1.76 22.52
C GLN A 321 18.07 1.64 23.57
N LEU A 322 17.73 1.08 24.72
CA LEU A 322 18.66 0.62 25.73
C LEU A 322 18.81 -0.89 25.61
N LEU A 323 20.01 -1.36 25.43
CA LEU A 323 20.37 -2.78 25.44
C LEU A 323 21.31 -3.06 26.61
N ASN A 324 20.95 -4.07 27.39
CA ASN A 324 21.83 -4.74 28.33
C ASN A 324 21.92 -6.21 27.91
N SER A 325 23.11 -6.72 27.63
CA SER A 325 23.27 -8.09 27.13
C SER A 325 24.49 -8.74 27.78
N ARG A 326 24.34 -9.98 28.18
CA ARG A 326 25.42 -10.88 28.67
C ARG A 326 25.44 -12.11 27.79
N LEU A 327 26.54 -12.25 27.07
CA LEU A 327 26.81 -13.40 26.20
C LEU A 327 27.98 -14.17 26.81
N LEU A 328 27.77 -15.28 27.47
CA LEU A 328 28.79 -16.00 28.20
C LEU A 328 29.27 -15.32 29.51
N GLU A 329 30.06 -16.02 30.33
CA GLU A 329 30.33 -15.62 31.71
C GLU A 329 31.03 -14.27 31.91
N ASN A 330 31.60 -13.64 30.87
CA ASN A 330 32.42 -12.43 31.00
C ASN A 330 32.15 -11.34 29.95
N ASP A 331 31.24 -11.54 28.98
CA ASP A 331 30.98 -10.53 27.96
C ASP A 331 29.68 -9.75 28.29
N GLU A 332 29.83 -8.61 28.93
CA GLU A 332 28.74 -7.66 29.19
C GLU A 332 28.77 -6.58 28.13
N LEU A 333 27.65 -6.38 27.45
CA LEU A 333 27.49 -5.37 26.41
C LEU A 333 26.27 -4.51 26.75
N ASP A 334 26.55 -3.30 27.20
CA ASP A 334 25.55 -2.31 27.55
C ASP A 334 25.71 -1.07 26.69
N PHE A 335 24.63 -0.65 26.02
CA PHE A 335 24.64 0.59 25.27
C PHE A 335 23.24 1.18 25.12
N PHE A 336 23.23 2.49 24.90
CA PHE A 336 22.05 3.24 24.53
C PHE A 336 22.21 3.76 23.10
N THR A 337 21.20 3.52 22.24
CA THR A 337 21.19 4.05 20.88
C THR A 337 20.14 5.14 20.72
N GLN A 338 20.49 6.13 19.92
CA GLN A 338 19.54 7.10 19.38
C GLN A 338 19.61 7.06 17.86
N ASP A 339 18.50 6.82 17.23
CA ASP A 339 18.37 6.88 15.78
C ASP A 339 17.18 7.75 15.34
N CYS A 340 17.28 8.28 14.17
CA CYS A 340 16.19 9.02 13.54
C CYS A 340 16.33 8.95 12.03
N GLN A 341 15.23 8.62 11.39
CA GLN A 341 15.08 8.78 9.95
C GLN A 341 14.14 9.95 9.65
N ARG A 342 14.51 10.79 8.68
CA ARG A 342 13.69 11.89 8.18
C ARG A 342 13.69 11.89 6.67
N ILE A 343 12.51 11.72 6.09
CA ILE A 343 12.29 11.68 4.65
C ILE A 343 11.43 12.88 4.25
N ASN A 344 11.89 13.61 3.23
CA ASN A 344 11.10 14.61 2.52
C ASN A 344 11.06 14.21 1.05
N ARG A 345 9.88 14.00 0.48
CA ARG A 345 9.71 13.56 -0.90
C ARG A 345 8.65 14.40 -1.61
N TRP A 346 8.98 14.82 -2.84
CA TRP A 346 8.08 15.52 -3.73
C TRP A 346 7.92 14.71 -5.01
N LYS A 347 6.69 14.62 -5.49
CA LYS A 347 6.36 14.03 -6.78
C LYS A 347 5.47 14.99 -7.54
N MET A 348 5.84 15.26 -8.80
CA MET A 348 5.09 16.12 -9.72
C MET A 348 4.81 15.33 -10.98
N PHE A 349 3.63 15.45 -11.54
CA PHE A 349 3.29 14.79 -12.78
C PHE A 349 2.43 15.64 -13.69
N LEU A 350 2.59 15.42 -14.97
CA LEU A 350 1.74 15.91 -16.04
C LEU A 350 1.45 14.74 -16.98
N ALA A 351 0.19 14.44 -17.21
CA ALA A 351 -0.26 13.35 -18.05
C ALA A 351 -1.36 13.82 -18.99
N GLN A 352 -1.42 13.22 -20.17
CA GLN A 352 -2.42 13.48 -21.18
C GLN A 352 -2.99 12.17 -21.68
N GLU A 353 -4.32 12.09 -21.76
CA GLU A 353 -5.05 10.95 -22.33
C GLU A 353 -5.94 11.45 -23.47
N HIS A 354 -5.89 10.77 -24.61
CA HIS A 354 -6.74 11.07 -25.77
C HIS A 354 -7.53 9.83 -26.19
N SER A 355 -8.82 10.02 -26.41
CA SER A 355 -9.66 9.06 -27.11
C SER A 355 -9.71 9.46 -28.59
N LEU A 356 -9.06 8.67 -29.45
CA LEU A 356 -8.94 8.93 -30.89
C LEU A 356 -10.11 8.38 -31.70
N GLY A 357 -11.15 7.84 -31.03
CA GLY A 357 -12.30 7.21 -31.65
C GLY A 357 -12.01 5.78 -32.14
N LYS A 358 -13.07 5.08 -32.55
CA LYS A 358 -13.01 3.67 -33.03
C LYS A 358 -12.24 2.72 -32.07
N GLY A 359 -12.30 2.99 -30.77
CA GLY A 359 -11.60 2.19 -29.74
C GLY A 359 -10.09 2.42 -29.64
N TRP A 360 -9.53 3.45 -30.27
CA TRP A 360 -8.14 3.87 -30.07
C TRP A 360 -8.01 4.84 -28.90
N GLY A 361 -6.99 4.62 -28.09
CA GLY A 361 -6.58 5.52 -27.01
C GLY A 361 -5.09 5.79 -27.08
N LEU A 362 -4.68 7.01 -26.73
CA LEU A 362 -3.29 7.44 -26.60
C LEU A 362 -3.12 8.04 -25.21
N ASN A 363 -2.06 7.65 -24.50
CA ASN A 363 -1.69 8.25 -23.22
C ASN A 363 -0.18 8.55 -23.19
N TYR A 364 0.21 9.67 -22.63
CA TYR A 364 1.60 10.04 -22.43
C TYR A 364 1.74 10.97 -21.24
N GLY A 365 2.93 11.03 -20.68
CA GLY A 365 3.17 11.89 -19.54
C GLY A 365 4.60 11.90 -19.06
N ILE A 366 4.83 12.81 -18.11
CA ILE A 366 6.10 13.02 -17.44
C ILE A 366 5.85 13.00 -15.93
N VAL A 367 6.74 12.35 -15.20
CA VAL A 367 6.72 12.34 -13.73
C VAL A 367 8.13 12.62 -13.23
N TYR A 368 8.21 13.59 -12.34
CA TYR A 368 9.43 13.93 -11.62
C TYR A 368 9.23 13.68 -10.14
N THR A 369 10.13 12.88 -9.56
CA THR A 369 10.17 12.62 -8.12
C THR A 369 11.53 13.05 -7.59
N THR A 370 11.55 13.79 -6.49
CA THR A 370 12.77 14.11 -5.77
C THR A 370 12.54 13.89 -4.27
N GLY A 371 13.57 13.39 -3.59
CA GLY A 371 13.50 13.11 -2.16
C GLY A 371 14.85 13.28 -1.50
N ILE A 372 14.81 13.60 -0.22
CA ILE A 372 15.97 13.63 0.67
C ILE A 372 15.63 12.75 1.87
N ASP A 373 16.46 11.75 2.09
CA ASP A 373 16.47 10.90 3.28
C ASP A 373 17.70 11.26 4.11
N ASN A 374 17.47 11.67 5.34
CA ASN A 374 18.51 11.91 6.33
C ASN A 374 18.29 10.92 7.48
N SER A 375 19.30 10.14 7.78
CA SER A 375 19.27 9.20 8.90
C SER A 375 20.54 9.35 9.74
N TYR A 376 20.41 9.10 11.01
CA TYR A 376 21.54 8.98 11.92
C TYR A 376 21.29 7.87 12.93
N GLN A 377 22.37 7.28 13.44
CA GLN A 377 22.38 6.34 14.54
C GLN A 377 23.64 6.62 15.38
N TYR A 378 23.45 6.86 16.65
CA TYR A 378 24.50 7.15 17.62
C TYR A 378 24.39 6.17 18.79
N TYR A 379 25.54 5.82 19.32
CA TYR A 379 25.68 4.94 20.46
C TYR A 379 26.24 5.71 21.64
N TYR A 380 25.73 5.44 22.83
CA TYR A 380 26.11 6.09 24.07
C TYR A 380 26.31 5.03 25.17
N ASP A 381 27.22 5.30 26.06
CA ASP A 381 27.33 4.59 27.31
C ASP A 381 26.12 4.94 28.21
N PRO A 382 25.37 3.94 28.70
CA PRO A 382 24.13 4.20 29.45
C PRO A 382 24.35 4.79 30.83
N GLU A 383 25.57 4.64 31.43
CA GLU A 383 25.89 5.15 32.76
C GLU A 383 26.46 6.58 32.70
N THR A 384 27.40 6.80 31.78
CA THR A 384 28.09 8.10 31.68
C THR A 384 27.40 9.07 30.72
N GLY A 385 26.61 8.57 29.79
CA GLY A 385 26.01 9.34 28.70
C GLY A 385 27.02 9.79 27.64
N GLU A 386 28.26 9.31 27.71
CA GLU A 386 29.29 9.61 26.72
C GLU A 386 29.00 8.86 25.42
N GLN A 387 29.31 9.51 24.30
CA GLN A 387 29.13 8.86 22.97
C GLN A 387 30.21 7.82 22.78
N LEU A 388 29.75 6.59 22.46
CA LEU A 388 30.60 5.45 22.16
C LEU A 388 30.99 5.45 20.68
N GLY A 389 32.27 5.17 20.39
CA GLY A 389 32.80 5.06 19.02
C GLY A 389 33.01 6.40 18.33
N ASP A 390 33.82 6.38 17.29
CA ASP A 390 34.13 7.54 16.43
C ASP A 390 33.25 7.64 15.20
N GLU A 391 32.97 8.85 14.71
CA GLU A 391 32.28 9.08 13.43
C GLU A 391 33.09 8.57 12.22
N ASN A 392 34.36 8.15 12.39
CA ASN A 392 35.31 7.89 11.31
C ASN A 392 36.12 6.57 11.38
N THR A 393 35.91 5.71 12.37
CA THR A 393 36.72 4.46 12.46
C THR A 393 36.07 3.27 11.78
N THR A 394 36.48 3.04 10.53
CA THR A 394 36.52 1.72 9.89
C THR A 394 37.74 0.93 10.41
N SER A 395 37.89 0.70 11.68
CA SER A 395 38.92 -0.22 12.15
C SER A 395 38.26 -1.51 12.64
N LEU A 396 38.13 -2.47 11.73
CA LEU A 396 38.15 -3.89 12.06
C LEU A 396 39.58 -4.25 12.55
N ALA A 397 39.99 -3.70 13.68
CA ALA A 397 41.17 -4.18 14.35
C ALA A 397 40.75 -5.42 15.11
N ALA A 398 40.96 -6.59 14.49
CA ALA A 398 40.95 -7.87 15.19
C ALA A 398 42.05 -7.84 16.27
N GLY A 399 41.65 -7.76 17.53
CA GLY A 399 42.62 -7.94 18.60
C GLY A 399 42.33 -7.38 19.99
N ASP A 400 41.29 -6.57 20.18
CA ASP A 400 40.96 -6.15 21.54
C ASP A 400 39.49 -6.45 21.84
N ASN A 401 39.25 -7.47 22.69
CA ASN A 401 37.93 -8.04 22.98
C ASN A 401 37.16 -7.29 24.05
N SER A 402 37.51 -6.05 24.38
CA SER A 402 36.95 -5.38 25.55
C SER A 402 36.09 -4.13 25.33
N ALA A 403 35.78 -3.77 24.08
CA ALA A 403 34.72 -2.79 23.82
C ALA A 403 34.14 -3.07 22.45
N GLY A 404 32.87 -3.39 22.35
CA GLY A 404 32.19 -3.54 21.06
C GLY A 404 32.50 -2.35 20.15
N ASN A 405 32.97 -2.60 18.93
CA ASN A 405 33.28 -1.55 17.95
C ASN A 405 31.99 -0.87 17.53
N PHE A 406 31.60 0.20 18.20
CA PHE A 406 30.44 1.02 17.88
C PHE A 406 30.81 1.98 16.74
N THR A 407 30.02 1.97 15.67
CA THR A 407 30.17 2.89 14.55
C THR A 407 28.97 3.84 14.50
N ASN A 408 29.21 5.08 14.83
CA ASN A 408 28.21 6.13 14.68
C ASN A 408 28.02 6.44 13.19
N MET A 409 26.78 6.50 12.76
CA MET A 409 26.44 6.67 11.34
C MET A 409 25.56 7.89 11.14
N LYS A 410 25.91 8.68 10.13
CA LYS A 410 25.06 9.76 9.61
C LYS A 410 25.01 9.66 8.10
N SER A 411 23.84 9.49 7.56
CA SER A 411 23.62 9.31 6.12
C SER A 411 22.68 10.38 5.58
N ARG A 412 22.98 10.87 4.39
CA ARG A 412 22.10 11.73 3.60
C ARG A 412 22.04 11.18 2.19
N LYS A 413 20.87 10.73 1.79
CA LYS A 413 20.58 10.19 0.46
C LYS A 413 19.64 11.15 -0.26
N ARG A 414 20.02 11.58 -1.47
CA ARG A 414 19.13 12.34 -2.36
C ARG A 414 18.75 11.45 -3.53
N GLU A 415 17.47 11.34 -3.79
CA GLU A 415 16.93 10.58 -4.92
C GLU A 415 16.24 11.54 -5.89
N GLU A 416 16.53 11.37 -7.17
CA GLU A 416 15.87 12.09 -8.25
C GLU A 416 15.50 11.09 -9.34
N THR A 417 14.21 11.06 -9.70
CA THR A 417 13.72 10.19 -10.77
C THR A 417 12.92 11.03 -11.75
N LEU A 418 13.27 10.93 -13.02
CA LEU A 418 12.51 11.47 -14.13
C LEU A 418 12.01 10.31 -14.97
N ASN A 419 10.70 10.16 -15.07
CA ASN A 419 10.04 9.15 -15.88
C ASN A 419 9.20 9.81 -16.96
N ILE A 420 9.40 9.39 -18.21
CA ILE A 420 8.62 9.81 -19.37
C ILE A 420 8.03 8.55 -19.98
N TYR A 421 6.73 8.56 -20.23
CA TYR A 421 6.04 7.42 -20.80
C TYR A 421 5.09 7.81 -21.92
N ALA A 422 4.86 6.88 -22.84
CA ALA A 422 3.82 6.94 -23.84
C ALA A 422 3.22 5.55 -24.06
N GLY A 423 1.93 5.49 -24.29
CA GLY A 423 1.22 4.24 -24.53
C GLY A 423 0.03 4.44 -25.45
N PHE A 424 -0.32 3.40 -26.15
CA PHE A 424 -1.54 3.36 -26.95
C PHE A 424 -2.37 2.12 -26.58
N SER A 425 -3.66 2.24 -26.74
CA SER A 425 -4.59 1.15 -26.54
C SER A 425 -5.52 1.02 -27.74
N LYS A 426 -5.97 -0.21 -28.03
CA LYS A 426 -6.95 -0.50 -29.04
C LYS A 426 -7.97 -1.50 -28.51
N SER A 427 -9.22 -1.10 -28.46
CA SER A 427 -10.33 -1.99 -28.12
C SER A 427 -11.01 -2.48 -29.41
N PHE A 428 -11.24 -3.80 -29.50
CA PHE A 428 -11.94 -4.49 -30.58
C PHE A 428 -13.29 -5.00 -30.01
N GLY A 429 -14.26 -4.09 -29.93
CA GLY A 429 -15.51 -4.34 -29.20
C GLY A 429 -15.26 -4.54 -27.70
N ASP A 430 -16.13 -5.32 -27.07
CA ASP A 430 -16.06 -5.60 -25.61
C ASP A 430 -15.21 -6.83 -25.27
N LYS A 431 -14.73 -7.57 -26.28
CA LYS A 431 -14.09 -8.89 -26.09
C LYS A 431 -12.57 -8.87 -26.13
N LEU A 432 -11.96 -7.90 -26.79
CA LEU A 432 -10.50 -7.85 -26.96
C LEU A 432 -10.01 -6.42 -26.82
N SER A 433 -8.97 -6.24 -26.02
CA SER A 433 -8.20 -5.00 -25.96
C SER A 433 -6.70 -5.30 -26.10
N LEU A 434 -6.01 -4.41 -26.77
CA LEU A 434 -4.56 -4.42 -26.93
C LEU A 434 -4.01 -3.13 -26.33
N ASP A 435 -3.06 -3.26 -25.40
CA ASP A 435 -2.37 -2.14 -24.78
C ASP A 435 -0.86 -2.29 -24.99
N ALA A 436 -0.21 -1.25 -25.47
CA ALA A 436 1.24 -1.19 -25.57
C ALA A 436 1.75 0.12 -24.99
N SER A 437 2.82 0.07 -24.23
CA SER A 437 3.41 1.25 -23.62
C SER A 437 4.92 1.17 -23.52
N LEU A 438 5.56 2.34 -23.61
CA LEU A 438 6.99 2.53 -23.43
C LEU A 438 7.20 3.55 -22.32
N ALA A 439 8.18 3.30 -21.45
CA ALA A 439 8.61 4.25 -20.44
C ALA A 439 10.15 4.34 -20.43
N VAL A 440 10.64 5.55 -20.26
CA VAL A 440 12.06 5.84 -20.07
C VAL A 440 12.22 6.48 -18.70
N GLU A 441 13.08 5.89 -17.90
CA GLU A 441 13.34 6.34 -16.54
C GLU A 441 14.81 6.72 -16.39
N ARG A 442 15.05 7.93 -15.87
CA ARG A 442 16.36 8.40 -15.45
C ARG A 442 16.37 8.48 -13.93
N TYR A 443 17.25 7.72 -13.33
CA TYR A 443 17.44 7.68 -11.89
C TYR A 443 18.79 8.25 -11.49
N LYS A 444 18.83 9.06 -10.41
CA LYS A 444 20.05 9.62 -9.85
C LYS A 444 19.98 9.57 -8.34
N THR A 445 20.99 8.96 -7.72
CA THR A 445 21.04 8.79 -6.25
C THR A 445 22.45 9.08 -5.73
N PRO A 446 22.81 10.30 -5.46
CA PRO A 446 23.99 10.60 -4.65
C PRO A 446 23.72 10.26 -3.19
N VAL A 447 24.59 9.44 -2.61
CA VAL A 447 24.57 9.07 -1.18
C VAL A 447 25.76 9.73 -0.52
N TRP A 448 25.51 10.43 0.59
CA TRP A 448 26.53 10.97 1.47
C TRP A 448 26.49 10.19 2.79
N ASN A 449 27.50 9.38 3.04
CA ASN A 449 27.70 8.71 4.32
C ASN A 449 28.90 9.35 5.01
N ARG A 450 28.71 9.90 6.21
CA ARG A 450 29.80 10.17 7.14
C ARG A 450 29.89 8.99 8.08
N GLY A 451 31.07 8.36 8.16
CA GLY A 451 31.30 7.16 8.98
C GLY A 451 31.74 5.93 8.21
N ILE A 452 31.46 5.82 6.92
CA ILE A 452 32.05 4.80 6.03
C ILE A 452 32.70 5.55 4.90
N GLY A 453 34.03 5.40 4.75
CA GLY A 453 34.85 6.04 3.70
C GLY A 453 34.58 5.51 2.28
N ILE A 454 33.31 5.34 1.91
CA ILE A 454 32.88 4.98 0.57
C ILE A 454 32.64 6.28 -0.20
N PRO A 455 33.41 6.58 -1.26
CA PRO A 455 33.16 7.75 -2.07
C PRO A 455 31.78 7.64 -2.74
N PRO A 456 31.08 8.76 -2.96
CA PRO A 456 29.79 8.74 -3.63
C PRO A 456 29.91 8.06 -4.98
N SER A 457 29.09 7.04 -5.24
CA SER A 457 28.98 6.43 -6.56
C SER A 457 28.42 7.50 -7.53
N THR A 458 29.25 7.92 -8.48
CA THR A 458 28.87 8.86 -9.55
C THR A 458 27.95 8.22 -10.56
#